data_0d6bfc7b4522542558def240b4573a4a
#
_entry.id   0d6bfc7b4522542558def240b4573a4a
#
_cell.length_a   1.000
_cell.length_b   1.000
_cell.length_c   1.000
_cell.angle_alpha   90.00
_cell.angle_beta   90.00
_cell.angle_gamma   90.00
#
_symmetry.space_group_name_H-M   'P 1'
#
loop_
_entity.id
_entity.type
_entity.pdbx_description
1 polymer ?
#
loop_
_entity_poly.entity_id
_entity_poly.type
_entity_poly.pdbx_seq_one_letter_code
_entity_poly.pdbx_strand_id
1 'polypeptide(L)'
;MKKLRPLILFLIGGLIYVFIELTARGRSHWTMFVVGGLAFFLIGCINEKYRKMPLVKQMAIGAIVITTLEFLCGYIVNLWLGWNVWDYSNMPLNLFGQICLPFTALWFFLSAIAVVSDDWIRHILWGEKIPHYKLF
;
A
#
# COMPACT_ATOMS: atom_id res chain seq x y z
N MET A 1 -16.09 -14.66 -12.32
CA MET A 1 -15.42 -13.36 -12.48
C MET A 1 -15.24 -12.61 -11.17
N LYS A 2 -16.25 -12.50 -10.31
CA LYS A 2 -16.09 -11.83 -9.01
C LYS A 2 -15.01 -12.43 -8.13
N LYS A 3 -14.79 -13.75 -8.20
CA LYS A 3 -13.76 -14.44 -7.40
C LYS A 3 -12.35 -14.06 -7.81
N LEU A 4 -12.13 -13.56 -9.03
CA LEU A 4 -10.81 -13.15 -9.53
C LEU A 4 -10.49 -11.70 -9.22
N ARG A 5 -11.47 -10.88 -8.84
CA ARG A 5 -11.23 -9.45 -8.55
C ARG A 5 -10.16 -9.22 -7.47
N PRO A 6 -10.20 -9.93 -6.32
CA PRO A 6 -9.15 -9.75 -5.32
C PRO A 6 -7.75 -10.07 -5.85
N LEU A 7 -7.63 -11.15 -6.63
CA LEU A 7 -6.35 -11.53 -7.22
C LEU A 7 -5.86 -10.47 -8.21
N ILE A 8 -6.75 -9.97 -9.08
CA ILE A 8 -6.40 -8.94 -10.06
C ILE A 8 -5.92 -7.67 -9.35
N LEU A 9 -6.64 -7.23 -8.33
CA LEU A 9 -6.26 -6.03 -7.56
C LEU A 9 -4.94 -6.23 -6.85
N PHE A 10 -4.71 -7.41 -6.26
CA PHE A 10 -3.44 -7.74 -5.62
C PHE A 10 -2.29 -7.68 -6.63
N LEU A 11 -2.45 -8.27 -7.81
CA LEU A 11 -1.41 -8.30 -8.83
C LEU A 11 -1.10 -6.89 -9.33
N ILE A 12 -2.14 -6.09 -9.60
CA ILE A 12 -1.97 -4.70 -10.06
C ILE A 12 -1.25 -3.88 -8.99
N GLY A 13 -1.67 -3.99 -7.74
CA GLY A 13 -1.05 -3.27 -6.63
C GLY A 13 0.40 -3.63 -6.45
N GLY A 14 0.72 -4.93 -6.53
CA GLY A 14 2.09 -5.41 -6.44
C GLY A 14 2.97 -4.87 -7.56
N LEU A 15 2.47 -4.89 -8.80
CA LEU A 15 3.19 -4.35 -9.95
C LEU A 15 3.43 -2.85 -9.82
N ILE A 16 2.43 -2.10 -9.38
CA ILE A 16 2.56 -0.64 -9.18
C ILE A 16 3.63 -0.37 -8.12
N TYR A 17 3.60 -1.08 -7.01
CA TYR A 17 4.55 -0.86 -5.94
C TYR A 17 5.98 -1.21 -6.36
N VAL A 18 6.18 -2.33 -7.05
CA VAL A 18 7.48 -2.71 -7.59
C VAL A 18 7.99 -1.65 -8.57
N PHE A 19 7.10 -1.12 -9.43
CA PHE A 19 7.46 -0.05 -10.35
C PHE A 19 7.92 1.20 -9.59
N ILE A 20 7.21 1.60 -8.53
CA ILE A 20 7.60 2.74 -7.68
C ILE A 20 8.97 2.48 -7.06
N GLU A 21 9.20 1.27 -6.51
CA GLU A 21 10.48 0.91 -5.91
C GLU A 21 11.62 0.96 -6.92
N LEU A 22 11.44 0.42 -8.11
CA LEU A 22 12.46 0.43 -9.15
C LEU A 22 12.80 1.86 -9.57
N THR A 23 11.79 2.73 -9.67
CA THR A 23 11.99 4.14 -10.01
C THR A 23 12.71 4.90 -8.90
N ALA A 24 12.33 4.67 -7.65
CA ALA A 24 12.86 5.41 -6.49
C ALA A 24 14.21 4.88 -6.01
N ARG A 25 14.41 3.56 -6.01
CA ARG A 25 15.59 2.92 -5.43
C ARG A 25 16.46 2.17 -6.44
N GLY A 26 15.98 1.99 -7.67
CA GLY A 26 16.68 1.22 -8.70
C GLY A 26 16.67 -0.29 -8.44
N ARG A 27 15.98 -0.76 -7.41
CA ARG A 27 15.88 -2.18 -7.08
C ARG A 27 14.58 -2.47 -6.37
N SER A 28 14.13 -3.71 -6.42
CA SER A 28 12.99 -4.20 -5.68
C SER A 28 13.19 -5.67 -5.32
N HIS A 29 12.22 -6.27 -4.66
CA HIS A 29 12.28 -7.65 -4.23
C HIS A 29 10.86 -8.24 -4.32
N TRP A 30 10.75 -9.56 -4.50
CA TRP A 30 9.43 -10.19 -4.61
C TRP A 30 8.56 -9.96 -3.36
N THR A 31 9.21 -9.83 -2.18
CA THR A 31 8.48 -9.52 -0.94
C THR A 31 7.79 -8.17 -1.02
N MET A 32 8.38 -7.21 -1.74
CA MET A 32 7.76 -5.89 -1.94
C MET A 32 6.54 -5.97 -2.85
N PHE A 33 6.55 -6.89 -3.81
CA PHE A 33 5.36 -7.18 -4.62
C PHE A 33 4.22 -7.68 -3.73
N VAL A 34 4.51 -8.59 -2.81
CA VAL A 34 3.51 -9.14 -1.88
C VAL A 34 2.98 -8.05 -0.95
N VAL A 35 3.87 -7.27 -0.35
CA VAL A 35 3.48 -6.17 0.55
C VAL A 35 2.65 -5.13 -0.18
N GLY A 36 3.10 -4.69 -1.35
CA GLY A 36 2.39 -3.70 -2.16
C GLY A 36 1.03 -4.18 -2.63
N GLY A 37 0.96 -5.42 -3.09
CA GLY A 37 -0.29 -6.03 -3.53
C GLY A 37 -1.29 -6.19 -2.38
N LEU A 38 -0.81 -6.66 -1.24
CA LEU A 38 -1.65 -6.83 -0.06
C LEU A 38 -2.15 -5.49 0.48
N ALA A 39 -1.26 -4.48 0.53
CA ALA A 39 -1.64 -3.14 0.96
C ALA A 39 -2.71 -2.54 0.04
N PHE A 40 -2.50 -2.62 -1.26
CA PHE A 40 -3.45 -2.09 -2.24
C PHE A 40 -4.81 -2.78 -2.12
N PHE A 41 -4.80 -4.10 -1.99
CA PHE A 41 -6.03 -4.88 -1.81
C PHE A 41 -6.77 -4.48 -0.53
N LEU A 42 -6.06 -4.37 0.59
CA LEU A 42 -6.69 -4.02 1.87
C LEU A 42 -7.24 -2.59 1.86
N ILE A 43 -6.49 -1.64 1.31
CA ILE A 43 -6.96 -0.26 1.15
C ILE A 43 -8.22 -0.23 0.28
N GLY A 44 -8.23 -0.99 -0.80
CA GLY A 44 -9.37 -1.11 -1.68
C GLY A 44 -10.59 -1.72 -0.99
N CYS A 45 -10.39 -2.74 -0.15
CA CYS A 45 -11.48 -3.34 0.64
C CYS A 45 -12.10 -2.32 1.60
N ILE A 46 -11.27 -1.53 2.26
CA ILE A 46 -11.74 -0.49 3.18
C ILE A 46 -12.51 0.58 2.39
N ASN A 47 -11.98 1.00 1.25
CA ASN A 47 -12.63 1.96 0.38
C ASN A 47 -14.00 1.48 -0.09
N GLU A 48 -14.11 0.21 -0.48
CA GLU A 48 -15.39 -0.38 -0.91
C GLU A 48 -16.40 -0.49 0.22
N LYS A 49 -15.94 -0.90 1.40
CA LYS A 49 -16.82 -1.08 2.55
C LYS A 49 -17.33 0.26 3.11
N TYR A 50 -16.49 1.29 3.08
CA TYR A 50 -16.78 2.60 3.67
C TYR A 50 -16.73 3.70 2.62
N ARG A 51 -17.56 3.57 1.59
CA ARG A 51 -17.51 4.46 0.42
C ARG A 51 -17.75 5.94 0.74
N LYS A 52 -18.42 6.24 1.84
CA LYS A 52 -18.68 7.62 2.27
C LYS A 52 -17.60 8.18 3.18
N MET A 53 -16.58 7.39 3.52
CA MET A 53 -15.49 7.86 4.39
C MET A 53 -14.72 8.99 3.70
N PRO A 54 -14.43 10.10 4.42
CA PRO A 54 -13.61 11.16 3.86
C PRO A 54 -12.24 10.66 3.42
N LEU A 55 -11.71 11.25 2.35
CA LEU A 55 -10.44 10.82 1.77
C LEU A 55 -9.28 10.89 2.76
N VAL A 56 -9.19 11.98 3.54
CA VAL A 56 -8.13 12.13 4.56
C VAL A 56 -8.16 10.98 5.57
N LYS A 57 -9.35 10.55 5.96
CA LYS A 57 -9.50 9.44 6.91
C LYS A 57 -9.03 8.12 6.28
N GLN A 58 -9.35 7.88 5.02
CA GLN A 58 -8.86 6.73 4.29
C GLN A 58 -7.34 6.76 4.13
N MET A 59 -6.77 7.93 3.89
CA MET A 59 -5.32 8.12 3.79
C MET A 59 -4.64 7.75 5.11
N ALA A 60 -5.18 8.19 6.24
CA ALA A 60 -4.64 7.86 7.56
C ALA A 60 -4.69 6.35 7.82
N ILE A 61 -5.82 5.72 7.53
CA ILE A 61 -5.97 4.27 7.67
C ILE A 61 -5.01 3.54 6.73
N GLY A 62 -4.88 4.01 5.50
CA GLY A 62 -3.93 3.44 4.52
C GLY A 62 -2.49 3.50 5.01
N ALA A 63 -2.07 4.63 5.58
CA ALA A 63 -0.73 4.75 6.15
C ALA A 63 -0.50 3.75 7.27
N ILE A 64 -1.49 3.57 8.15
CA ILE A 64 -1.41 2.58 9.23
C ILE A 64 -1.31 1.16 8.66
N VAL A 65 -2.13 0.83 7.66
CA VAL A 65 -2.11 -0.49 7.03
C VAL A 65 -0.74 -0.78 6.41
N ILE A 66 -0.22 0.14 5.61
CA ILE A 66 1.08 -0.05 4.93
C ILE A 66 2.19 -0.16 5.96
N THR A 67 2.23 0.73 6.96
CA THR A 67 3.26 0.73 8.01
C THR A 67 3.23 -0.58 8.81
N THR A 68 2.04 -1.08 9.14
CA THR A 68 1.89 -2.35 9.84
C THR A 68 2.41 -3.51 8.99
N LEU A 69 2.08 -3.54 7.70
CA LEU A 69 2.56 -4.58 6.79
C LEU A 69 4.08 -4.51 6.61
N GLU A 70 4.64 -3.29 6.50
CA GLU A 70 6.09 -3.12 6.44
C GLU A 70 6.75 -3.65 7.69
N PHE A 71 6.23 -3.31 8.86
CA PHE A 71 6.82 -3.76 10.11
C PHE A 71 6.79 -5.28 10.22
N LEU A 72 5.64 -5.91 9.96
CA LEU A 72 5.50 -7.35 10.03
C LEU A 72 6.39 -8.07 9.01
N CYS A 73 6.36 -7.62 7.77
CA CYS A 73 7.19 -8.20 6.72
C CYS A 73 8.67 -7.98 7.01
N GLY A 74 9.05 -6.76 7.43
CA GLY A 74 10.43 -6.43 7.76
C GLY A 74 10.96 -7.23 8.95
N TYR A 75 10.12 -7.41 9.96
CA TYR A 75 10.49 -8.24 11.10
C TYR A 75 10.85 -9.66 10.66
N ILE A 76 10.06 -10.21 9.74
CA ILE A 76 10.28 -11.57 9.24
C ILE A 76 11.49 -11.63 8.30
N VAL A 77 11.51 -10.82 7.24
CA VAL A 77 12.52 -10.97 6.17
C VAL A 77 13.85 -10.31 6.50
N ASN A 78 13.85 -9.19 7.20
CA ASN A 78 15.09 -8.45 7.48
C ASN A 78 15.71 -8.83 8.81
N LEU A 79 14.90 -8.93 9.88
CA LEU A 79 15.42 -9.22 11.21
C LEU A 79 15.56 -10.71 11.48
N TRP A 80 14.53 -11.48 11.15
CA TRP A 80 14.55 -12.93 11.43
C TRP A 80 15.33 -13.71 10.36
N LEU A 81 15.00 -13.52 9.08
CA LEU A 81 15.68 -14.24 8.00
C LEU A 81 16.99 -13.58 7.56
N GLY A 82 17.20 -12.32 7.93
CA GLY A 82 18.45 -11.61 7.60
C GLY A 82 18.62 -11.30 6.12
N TRP A 83 17.53 -11.21 5.36
CA TRP A 83 17.60 -10.97 3.91
C TRP A 83 17.98 -9.54 3.54
N ASN A 84 17.86 -8.60 4.49
CA ASN A 84 18.26 -7.21 4.29
C ASN A 84 17.64 -6.58 3.04
N VAL A 85 16.33 -6.77 2.89
CA VAL A 85 15.58 -6.21 1.76
C VAL A 85 15.53 -4.68 1.86
N TRP A 86 15.33 -4.15 3.07
CA TRP A 86 15.45 -2.71 3.35
C TRP A 86 15.91 -2.49 4.78
N ASP A 87 16.43 -1.29 5.04
CA ASP A 87 16.92 -0.90 6.36
C ASP A 87 16.75 0.60 6.54
N TYR A 88 15.90 0.99 7.49
CA TYR A 88 15.65 2.39 7.83
C TYR A 88 16.43 2.83 9.09
N SER A 89 17.43 2.09 9.51
CA SER A 89 18.15 2.41 10.75
C SER A 89 18.81 3.80 10.73
N ASN A 90 19.08 4.35 9.55
CA ASN A 90 19.62 5.70 9.40
C ASN A 90 18.53 6.79 9.33
N MET A 91 17.25 6.40 9.35
CA MET A 91 16.15 7.33 9.24
C MET A 91 15.68 7.81 10.61
N PRO A 92 15.26 9.09 10.73
CA PRO A 92 14.73 9.58 12.01
C PRO A 92 13.45 8.84 12.41
N LEU A 93 13.29 8.63 13.71
CA LEU A 93 12.10 8.00 14.29
C LEU A 93 11.79 6.63 13.66
N ASN A 94 12.86 5.85 13.38
CA ASN A 94 12.67 4.47 12.94
C ASN A 94 12.39 3.56 14.13
N LEU A 95 11.70 2.45 13.87
CA LEU A 95 11.45 1.39 14.84
C LEU A 95 12.13 0.12 14.33
N PHE A 96 13.18 -0.29 14.99
CA PHE A 96 14.00 -1.46 14.63
C PHE A 96 14.51 -1.44 13.18
N GLY A 97 14.62 -0.24 12.56
CA GLY A 97 15.06 -0.11 11.18
C GLY A 97 14.05 -0.60 10.14
N GLN A 98 12.83 -0.99 10.55
CA GLN A 98 11.83 -1.59 9.65
C GLN A 98 10.78 -0.60 9.19
N ILE A 99 10.44 0.38 10.02
CA ILE A 99 9.52 1.46 9.68
C ILE A 99 10.11 2.78 10.19
N CYS A 100 9.68 3.89 9.62
CA CYS A 100 10.09 5.20 10.07
C CYS A 100 9.01 6.23 9.81
N LEU A 101 8.99 7.30 10.59
CA LEU A 101 7.96 8.33 10.46
C LEU A 101 7.96 9.02 9.08
N PRO A 102 9.12 9.38 8.49
CA PRO A 102 9.12 10.00 7.15
C PRO A 102 8.43 9.15 6.09
N PHE A 103 8.67 7.84 6.07
CA PHE A 103 8.01 6.96 5.10
C PHE A 103 6.55 6.72 5.44
N THR A 104 6.18 6.67 6.73
CA THR A 104 4.78 6.60 7.12
C THR A 104 4.02 7.84 6.62
N ALA A 105 4.62 9.01 6.70
CA ALA A 105 4.04 10.23 6.13
C ALA A 105 3.90 10.12 4.61
N LEU A 106 4.88 9.55 3.93
CA LEU A 106 4.80 9.30 2.49
C LEU A 106 3.64 8.34 2.15
N TRP A 107 3.48 7.28 2.95
CA TRP A 107 2.38 6.33 2.77
C TRP A 107 1.02 6.98 2.92
N PHE A 108 0.90 7.98 3.80
CA PHE A 108 -0.32 8.75 3.93
C PHE A 108 -0.73 9.38 2.60
N PHE A 109 0.20 10.05 1.93
CA PHE A 109 -0.07 10.69 0.64
C PHE A 109 -0.27 9.66 -0.48
N LEU A 110 0.53 8.61 -0.51
CA LEU A 110 0.37 7.55 -1.52
C LEU A 110 -0.94 6.79 -1.37
N SER A 111 -1.50 6.75 -0.16
CA SER A 111 -2.81 6.11 0.07
C SER A 111 -3.94 6.84 -0.66
N ALA A 112 -3.83 8.15 -0.86
CA ALA A 112 -4.80 8.89 -1.68
C ALA A 112 -4.77 8.36 -3.12
N ILE A 113 -3.57 8.16 -3.67
CA ILE A 113 -3.40 7.62 -5.02
C ILE A 113 -3.95 6.18 -5.07
N ALA A 114 -3.69 5.39 -4.04
CA ALA A 114 -4.19 4.01 -3.97
C ALA A 114 -5.72 3.96 -3.97
N VAL A 115 -6.38 4.81 -3.18
CA VAL A 115 -7.84 4.87 -3.11
C VAL A 115 -8.43 5.26 -4.47
N VAL A 116 -7.90 6.31 -5.07
CA VAL A 116 -8.40 6.80 -6.37
C VAL A 116 -8.13 5.75 -7.45
N SER A 117 -6.95 5.14 -7.45
CA SER A 117 -6.60 4.09 -8.41
C SER A 117 -7.52 2.87 -8.28
N ASP A 118 -7.83 2.45 -7.06
CA ASP A 118 -8.75 1.35 -6.83
C ASP A 118 -10.12 1.64 -7.45
N ASP A 119 -10.66 2.84 -7.23
CA ASP A 119 -11.94 3.24 -7.79
C ASP A 119 -11.91 3.25 -9.32
N TRP A 120 -10.86 3.81 -9.92
CA TRP A 120 -10.74 3.87 -11.37
C TRP A 120 -10.55 2.50 -12.01
N ILE A 121 -9.76 1.62 -11.39
CA ILE A 121 -9.58 0.25 -11.88
C ILE A 121 -10.93 -0.49 -11.86
N ARG A 122 -11.68 -0.37 -10.77
CA ARG A 122 -13.00 -0.98 -10.68
C ARG A 122 -13.98 -0.41 -11.69
N HIS A 123 -13.88 0.89 -11.96
CA HIS A 123 -14.70 1.54 -12.98
C HIS A 123 -14.36 1.02 -14.38
N ILE A 124 -13.08 0.99 -14.73
CA ILE A 124 -12.62 0.59 -16.07
C ILE A 124 -12.87 -0.89 -16.32
N LEU A 125 -12.54 -1.75 -15.36
CA LEU A 125 -12.61 -3.20 -15.54
C LEU A 125 -14.02 -3.75 -15.32
N TRP A 126 -14.79 -3.17 -14.40
CA TRP A 126 -16.06 -3.76 -13.97
C TRP A 126 -17.25 -2.80 -14.02
N GLY A 127 -17.06 -1.61 -14.52
CA GLY A 127 -18.13 -0.64 -14.70
C GLY A 127 -18.70 -0.05 -13.42
N GLU A 128 -17.98 -0.13 -12.31
CA GLU A 128 -18.45 0.43 -11.03
C GLU A 128 -18.39 1.95 -11.06
N LYS A 129 -19.31 2.59 -10.34
CA LYS A 129 -19.35 4.05 -10.27
C LYS A 129 -18.18 4.61 -9.46
N ILE A 130 -17.59 5.70 -9.96
CA ILE A 130 -16.56 6.45 -9.22
C ILE A 130 -17.29 7.35 -8.22
N PRO A 131 -16.92 7.28 -6.92
CA PRO A 131 -17.56 8.11 -5.91
C PRO A 131 -17.11 9.57 -6.02
N HIS A 132 -17.90 10.47 -5.44
CA HIS A 132 -17.47 11.85 -5.25
C HIS A 132 -16.59 11.91 -4.03
N TYR A 133 -15.33 12.33 -4.21
CA TYR A 133 -14.38 12.41 -3.13
C TYR A 133 -14.67 13.58 -2.21
N LYS A 134 -14.71 13.30 -0.93
CA LYS A 134 -14.87 14.30 0.12
C LYS A 134 -13.56 14.31 0.92
N LEU A 135 -12.90 15.47 0.97
CA LEU A 135 -11.58 15.55 1.57
C LEU A 135 -11.63 15.34 3.09
N PHE A 136 -12.60 15.98 3.74
CA PHE A 136 -12.77 15.91 5.20
C PHE A 136 -14.08 15.24 5.60
#